data_1d19d1f98c3c2f318bac8375dd586469
#
_entry.id   1d19d1f98c3c2f318bac8375dd586469
#
_cell.length_a   1.000
_cell.length_b   1.000
_cell.length_c   1.000
_cell.angle_alpha   90.00
_cell.angle_beta   90.00
_cell.angle_gamma   90.00
#
_symmetry.space_group_name_H-M   'P 1'
#
loop_
_entity.id
_entity.type
_entity.pdbx_description
1 polymer ?
#
loop_
_entity_poly.entity_id
_entity_poly.type
_entity_poly.pdbx_seq_one_letter_code
_entity_poly.pdbx_strand_id
1 'polypeptide(L)'
;MKLYIISDNLTHQSLLLEDIDIQESWWQLHSKCKPILFVESAWNGYRCRWKYKIASYPDHPKRTNEKLVRLVQAAKDKGIPTVFWNKEDSVHFDRFIDSAKHFDHIFTVDENCVERYRAVVPASTTVDVAMFPVQPRIHNYQGFNFRQLEANFVGSFSRHIHDKRRERQEMLFSAALKAGLPVTVFDRNSDRKSSNYRYPGQEFGLKIMPALDYAQTADIYRRFAVSLNVNTI
;
A
#
# COMPACT_ATOMS: atom_id res chain seq x y z
N MET A 1 20.92 0.35 11.09
CA MET A 1 19.98 1.48 11.33
C MET A 1 18.77 0.94 12.08
N LYS A 2 18.23 1.69 13.06
CA LYS A 2 17.04 1.28 13.81
C LYS A 2 15.81 2.03 13.30
N LEU A 3 14.74 1.30 12.97
CA LEU A 3 13.51 1.84 12.40
C LEU A 3 12.31 1.46 13.26
N TYR A 4 11.64 2.44 13.85
CA TYR A 4 10.31 2.25 14.42
C TYR A 4 9.28 2.41 13.32
N ILE A 5 8.53 1.33 13.04
CA ILE A 5 7.66 1.28 11.87
C ILE A 5 6.18 1.16 12.22
N ILE A 6 5.37 1.94 11.51
CA ILE A 6 3.92 1.77 11.41
C ILE A 6 3.59 1.67 9.93
N SER A 7 3.33 0.46 9.46
CA SER A 7 3.12 0.18 8.04
C SER A 7 2.04 -0.88 7.84
N ASP A 8 1.65 -1.11 6.60
CA ASP A 8 0.85 -2.28 6.25
C ASP A 8 1.70 -3.57 6.20
N ASN A 9 1.04 -4.67 5.87
CA ASN A 9 1.70 -5.97 5.82
C ASN A 9 2.74 -6.05 4.69
N LEU A 10 2.49 -5.43 3.55
CA LEU A 10 3.37 -5.47 2.38
C LEU A 10 4.69 -4.76 2.67
N THR A 11 4.63 -3.52 3.13
CA THR A 11 5.83 -2.74 3.48
C THR A 11 6.59 -3.39 4.64
N HIS A 12 5.87 -3.89 5.65
CA HIS A 12 6.49 -4.59 6.77
C HIS A 12 7.29 -5.81 6.31
N GLN A 13 6.70 -6.68 5.50
CA GLN A 13 7.37 -7.86 4.96
C GLN A 13 8.56 -7.51 4.05
N SER A 14 8.42 -6.46 3.24
CA SER A 14 9.51 -5.99 2.37
C SER A 14 10.72 -5.53 3.18
N LEU A 15 10.49 -4.76 4.24
CA LEU A 15 11.56 -4.21 5.07
C LEU A 15 12.22 -5.25 5.98
N LEU A 16 11.52 -6.32 6.36
CA LEU A 16 12.12 -7.44 7.11
C LEU A 16 13.26 -8.15 6.35
N LEU A 17 13.33 -7.99 5.03
CA LEU A 17 14.38 -8.55 4.19
C LEU A 17 15.59 -7.62 4.04
N GLU A 18 15.51 -6.40 4.55
CA GLU A 18 16.60 -5.44 4.54
C GLU A 18 17.46 -5.58 5.81
N ASP A 19 18.70 -5.10 5.75
CA ASP A 19 19.60 -5.05 6.92
C ASP A 19 19.25 -3.85 7.82
N ILE A 20 18.03 -3.90 8.38
CA ILE A 20 17.43 -2.85 9.20
C ILE A 20 16.87 -3.48 10.48
N ASP A 21 17.19 -2.93 11.63
CA ASP A 21 16.59 -3.31 12.92
C ASP A 21 15.19 -2.70 13.03
N ILE A 22 14.16 -3.48 12.69
CA ILE A 22 12.75 -3.07 12.68
C ILE A 22 12.13 -3.27 14.05
N GLN A 23 11.52 -2.22 14.58
CA GLN A 23 10.84 -2.20 15.85
C GLN A 23 9.36 -1.79 15.69
N GLU A 24 8.45 -2.59 16.24
CA GLU A 24 7.02 -2.28 16.30
C GLU A 24 6.60 -1.66 17.64
N SER A 25 7.49 -1.67 18.62
CA SER A 25 7.24 -1.29 20.01
C SER A 25 7.63 0.17 20.24
N TRP A 26 6.71 1.09 19.94
CA TRP A 26 6.92 2.53 20.04
C TRP A 26 7.19 3.04 21.46
N TRP A 27 6.79 2.32 22.51
CA TRP A 27 7.10 2.69 23.91
C TRP A 27 8.59 2.52 24.26
N GLN A 28 9.34 1.85 23.41
CA GLN A 28 10.79 1.68 23.54
C GLN A 28 11.57 2.71 22.71
N LEU A 29 10.95 3.85 22.35
CA LEU A 29 11.63 4.94 21.66
C LEU A 29 12.79 5.47 22.54
N HIS A 30 14.02 5.03 22.24
CA HIS A 30 15.23 5.49 22.88
C HIS A 30 16.13 6.22 21.89
N SER A 31 16.59 7.42 22.25
CA SER A 31 17.44 8.26 21.39
C SER A 31 18.86 7.76 21.20
N LYS A 32 19.34 6.83 22.07
CA LYS A 32 20.75 6.38 22.06
C LYS A 32 21.24 5.75 20.75
N CYS A 33 20.34 5.21 19.92
CA CYS A 33 20.67 4.52 18.66
C CYS A 33 20.33 5.32 17.40
N LYS A 34 20.01 6.60 17.51
CA LYS A 34 19.52 7.46 16.39
C LYS A 34 18.47 6.74 15.53
N PRO A 35 17.36 6.32 16.13
CA PRO A 35 16.27 5.65 15.39
C PRO A 35 15.55 6.66 14.50
N ILE A 36 14.75 6.14 13.56
CA ILE A 36 13.78 6.91 12.78
C ILE A 36 12.39 6.38 13.12
N LEU A 37 11.40 7.25 13.28
CA LEU A 37 9.99 6.88 13.29
C LEU A 37 9.44 6.99 11.86
N PHE A 38 9.16 5.85 11.26
CA PHE A 38 8.59 5.75 9.91
C PHE A 38 7.14 5.30 9.98
N VAL A 39 6.26 6.08 9.39
CA VAL A 39 4.83 5.82 9.32
C VAL A 39 4.35 5.91 7.87
N GLU A 40 3.62 4.93 7.41
CA GLU A 40 2.96 5.02 6.11
C GLU A 40 1.45 5.22 6.21
N SER A 41 0.85 5.66 5.12
CA SER A 41 -0.59 5.79 4.95
C SER A 41 -1.27 4.41 4.93
N ALA A 42 -1.43 3.80 6.08
CA ALA A 42 -2.05 2.49 6.22
C ALA A 42 -3.46 2.58 6.82
N TRP A 43 -4.45 1.92 6.20
CA TRP A 43 -5.83 1.87 6.71
C TRP A 43 -5.96 1.06 8.01
N ASN A 44 -5.20 -0.03 8.12
CA ASN A 44 -5.27 -0.95 9.25
C ASN A 44 -3.96 -1.04 10.03
N GLY A 45 -2.83 -0.80 9.36
CA GLY A 45 -1.50 -1.11 9.88
C GLY A 45 -1.26 -2.63 10.00
N TYR A 46 0.00 -3.01 10.19
CA TYR A 46 0.39 -4.39 10.36
C TYR A 46 -0.37 -5.05 11.53
N ARG A 47 -0.95 -6.23 11.29
CA ARG A 47 -1.81 -6.96 12.23
C ARG A 47 -2.98 -6.13 12.80
N CYS A 48 -3.50 -5.18 12.02
CA CYS A 48 -4.61 -4.28 12.41
C CYS A 48 -4.37 -3.41 13.67
N ARG A 49 -3.13 -3.25 14.12
CA ARG A 49 -2.81 -2.50 15.36
C ARG A 49 -3.10 -1.00 15.26
N TRP A 50 -3.11 -0.46 14.03
CA TRP A 50 -3.33 0.95 13.75
C TRP A 50 -4.64 1.23 13.00
N LYS A 51 -5.53 0.26 12.96
CA LYS A 51 -6.84 0.40 12.33
C LYS A 51 -7.59 1.62 12.89
N TYR A 52 -8.03 2.50 11.98
CA TYR A 52 -8.75 3.75 12.28
C TYR A 52 -7.95 4.81 13.06
N LYS A 53 -6.62 4.75 13.08
CA LYS A 53 -5.78 5.63 13.89
C LYS A 53 -4.77 6.45 13.07
N ILE A 54 -4.78 6.33 11.74
CA ILE A 54 -3.89 7.06 10.83
C ILE A 54 -4.70 7.92 9.86
N ALA A 55 -5.66 7.32 9.17
CA ALA A 55 -6.54 8.05 8.27
C ALA A 55 -7.62 8.85 9.01
N SER A 56 -8.09 9.93 8.40
CA SER A 56 -9.26 10.70 8.85
C SER A 56 -10.56 9.99 8.45
N TYR A 57 -11.54 10.00 9.35
CA TYR A 57 -12.87 9.42 9.16
C TYR A 57 -13.95 10.45 9.55
N PRO A 58 -14.28 11.43 8.68
CA PRO A 58 -15.22 12.52 9.02
C PRO A 58 -16.57 12.04 9.55
N ASP A 59 -17.07 10.93 8.99
CA ASP A 59 -18.37 10.35 9.38
C ASP A 59 -18.30 9.52 10.68
N HIS A 60 -17.15 9.43 11.31
CA HIS A 60 -16.92 8.61 12.48
C HIS A 60 -16.08 9.35 13.54
N PRO A 61 -16.67 10.25 14.34
CA PRO A 61 -15.93 11.12 15.27
C PRO A 61 -15.05 10.39 16.31
N LYS A 62 -15.36 9.11 16.59
CA LYS A 62 -14.56 8.30 17.52
C LYS A 62 -13.29 7.70 16.89
N ARG A 63 -13.12 7.82 15.58
CA ARG A 63 -11.94 7.31 14.85
C ARG A 63 -10.98 8.46 14.63
N THR A 64 -10.09 8.69 15.59
CA THR A 64 -9.15 9.80 15.55
C THR A 64 -7.71 9.34 15.38
N ASN A 65 -6.86 10.23 14.87
CA ASN A 65 -5.42 10.01 14.75
C ASN A 65 -4.63 10.47 16.00
N GLU A 66 -5.30 10.87 17.08
CA GLU A 66 -4.66 11.41 18.30
C GLU A 66 -3.55 10.52 18.87
N LYS A 67 -3.74 9.19 18.78
CA LYS A 67 -2.70 8.25 19.22
C LYS A 67 -1.42 8.40 18.40
N LEU A 68 -1.55 8.59 17.08
CA LEU A 68 -0.43 8.82 16.18
C LEU A 68 0.23 10.15 16.46
N VAL A 69 -0.56 11.22 16.58
CA VAL A 69 -0.05 12.58 16.86
C VAL A 69 0.75 12.59 18.16
N ARG A 70 0.23 11.99 19.25
CA ARG A 70 0.98 11.86 20.52
C ARG A 70 2.29 11.09 20.36
N LEU A 71 2.32 10.03 19.55
CA LEU A 71 3.54 9.28 19.29
C LEU A 71 4.57 10.11 18.52
N VAL A 72 4.14 10.81 17.47
CA VAL A 72 4.99 11.69 16.67
C VAL A 72 5.59 12.80 17.54
N GLN A 73 4.77 13.43 18.38
CA GLN A 73 5.26 14.45 19.31
C GLN A 73 6.28 13.88 20.29
N ALA A 74 6.02 12.72 20.89
CA ALA A 74 6.96 12.06 21.79
C ALA A 74 8.28 11.66 21.11
N ALA A 75 8.27 11.36 19.80
CA ALA A 75 9.48 11.12 19.03
C ALA A 75 10.28 12.42 18.83
N LYS A 76 9.61 13.50 18.44
CA LYS A 76 10.21 14.84 18.27
C LYS A 76 10.83 15.36 19.56
N ASP A 77 10.15 15.22 20.69
CA ASP A 77 10.65 15.64 22.00
C ASP A 77 11.96 14.91 22.40
N LYS A 78 12.18 13.74 21.82
CA LYS A 78 13.42 12.95 21.98
C LYS A 78 14.45 13.17 20.87
N GLY A 79 14.22 14.11 19.96
CA GLY A 79 15.08 14.37 18.79
C GLY A 79 15.13 13.21 17.80
N ILE A 80 14.08 12.39 17.72
CA ILE A 80 13.95 11.28 16.78
C ILE A 80 13.28 11.80 15.51
N PRO A 81 13.93 11.75 14.34
CA PRO A 81 13.33 12.15 13.07
C PRO A 81 12.06 11.36 12.77
N THR A 82 11.05 12.05 12.26
CA THR A 82 9.75 11.46 11.93
C THR A 82 9.49 11.55 10.43
N VAL A 83 9.13 10.43 9.82
CA VAL A 83 8.90 10.28 8.38
C VAL A 83 7.50 9.75 8.13
N PHE A 84 6.74 10.41 7.28
CA PHE A 84 5.46 9.94 6.77
C PHE A 84 5.56 9.64 5.28
N TRP A 85 5.18 8.43 4.87
CA TRP A 85 5.11 8.06 3.47
C TRP A 85 3.68 7.81 3.04
N ASN A 86 3.13 8.68 2.19
CA ASN A 86 1.76 8.54 1.71
C ASN A 86 1.70 7.76 0.39
N LYS A 87 1.35 6.49 0.50
CA LYS A 87 1.13 5.57 -0.64
C LYS A 87 -0.27 5.70 -1.27
N GLU A 88 -1.15 6.40 -0.59
CA GLU A 88 -2.56 6.53 -0.98
C GLU A 88 -2.82 7.84 -1.76
N ASP A 89 -1.77 8.63 -2.01
CA ASP A 89 -1.83 9.81 -2.87
C ASP A 89 -2.03 9.40 -4.35
N SER A 90 -2.71 10.18 -5.13
CA SER A 90 -3.44 11.44 -4.82
C SER A 90 -4.87 11.17 -4.35
N VAL A 91 -5.36 9.94 -4.56
CA VAL A 91 -6.79 9.53 -4.38
C VAL A 91 -7.29 9.77 -2.96
N HIS A 92 -6.45 9.51 -1.97
CA HIS A 92 -6.81 9.63 -0.56
C HIS A 92 -6.00 10.68 0.20
N PHE A 93 -5.50 11.70 -0.50
CA PHE A 93 -4.75 12.80 0.12
C PHE A 93 -5.47 13.37 1.35
N ASP A 94 -6.76 13.70 1.20
CA ASP A 94 -7.57 14.33 2.27
C ASP A 94 -7.80 13.41 3.47
N ARG A 95 -7.62 12.10 3.29
CA ARG A 95 -7.71 11.11 4.37
C ARG A 95 -6.47 11.07 5.25
N PHE A 96 -5.30 11.45 4.71
CA PHE A 96 -4.03 11.26 5.39
C PHE A 96 -3.31 12.57 5.72
N ILE A 97 -3.66 13.68 5.08
CA ILE A 97 -3.01 14.97 5.31
C ILE A 97 -3.06 15.42 6.78
N ASP A 98 -4.16 15.14 7.47
CA ASP A 98 -4.31 15.52 8.88
C ASP A 98 -3.30 14.80 9.80
N SER A 99 -2.83 13.63 9.41
CA SER A 99 -1.74 12.93 10.08
C SER A 99 -0.37 13.36 9.57
N ALA A 100 -0.20 13.46 8.25
CA ALA A 100 1.08 13.76 7.61
C ALA A 100 1.68 15.10 8.07
N LYS A 101 0.84 16.14 8.27
CA LYS A 101 1.28 17.50 8.66
C LYS A 101 2.04 17.58 9.98
N HIS A 102 2.04 16.53 10.79
CA HIS A 102 2.75 16.48 12.07
C HIS A 102 4.20 15.99 11.95
N PHE A 103 4.63 15.49 10.79
CA PHE A 103 5.93 14.87 10.58
C PHE A 103 7.00 15.87 10.11
N ASP A 104 8.29 15.52 10.30
CA ASP A 104 9.41 16.33 9.84
C ASP A 104 9.67 16.14 8.35
N HIS A 105 9.45 14.91 7.85
CA HIS A 105 9.67 14.53 6.46
C HIS A 105 8.42 13.83 5.92
N ILE A 106 7.96 14.26 4.74
CA ILE A 106 6.83 13.67 4.05
C ILE A 106 7.29 13.18 2.68
N PHE A 107 6.97 11.94 2.36
CA PHE A 107 7.14 11.38 1.03
C PHE A 107 5.78 11.05 0.43
N THR A 108 5.58 11.43 -0.82
CA THR A 108 4.39 11.11 -1.61
C THR A 108 4.76 10.19 -2.78
N VAL A 109 3.81 9.41 -3.27
CA VAL A 109 3.96 8.62 -4.51
C VAL A 109 3.47 9.38 -5.74
N ASP A 110 3.01 10.62 -5.59
CA ASP A 110 2.47 11.45 -6.67
C ASP A 110 3.07 12.86 -6.59
N GLU A 111 3.87 13.23 -7.59
CA GLU A 111 4.53 14.53 -7.66
C GLU A 111 3.54 15.70 -7.61
N ASN A 112 2.32 15.53 -8.12
CA ASN A 112 1.27 16.55 -8.08
C ASN A 112 0.78 16.85 -6.65
N CYS A 113 1.08 15.99 -5.68
CA CYS A 113 0.75 16.23 -4.27
C CYS A 113 1.80 17.08 -3.53
N VAL A 114 3.00 17.25 -4.06
CA VAL A 114 4.09 17.97 -3.39
C VAL A 114 3.66 19.39 -3.01
N GLU A 115 3.14 20.16 -3.95
CA GLU A 115 2.68 21.53 -3.69
C GLU A 115 1.47 21.57 -2.75
N ARG A 116 0.59 20.57 -2.79
CA ARG A 116 -0.54 20.46 -1.86
C ARG A 116 -0.04 20.27 -0.42
N TYR A 117 1.00 19.47 -0.21
CA TYR A 117 1.63 19.32 1.10
C TYR A 117 2.29 20.63 1.54
N ARG A 118 3.11 21.23 0.69
CA ARG A 118 3.83 22.48 1.00
C ARG A 118 2.90 23.62 1.42
N ALA A 119 1.70 23.66 0.87
CA ALA A 119 0.70 24.67 1.21
C ALA A 119 0.15 24.56 2.65
N VAL A 120 0.30 23.41 3.31
CA VAL A 120 -0.35 23.13 4.61
C VAL A 120 0.62 22.70 5.71
N VAL A 121 1.91 22.49 5.39
CA VAL A 121 2.93 22.12 6.37
C VAL A 121 3.87 23.28 6.67
N PRO A 122 4.53 23.29 7.84
CA PRO A 122 5.58 24.28 8.12
C PRO A 122 6.72 24.23 7.10
N ALA A 123 7.35 25.37 6.83
CA ALA A 123 8.50 25.46 5.92
C ALA A 123 9.71 24.58 6.33
N SER A 124 9.78 24.19 7.60
CA SER A 124 10.79 23.25 8.11
C SER A 124 10.52 21.78 7.74
N THR A 125 9.31 21.45 7.32
CA THR A 125 8.96 20.09 6.89
C THR A 125 9.43 19.86 5.46
N THR A 126 10.21 18.82 5.23
CA THR A 126 10.60 18.45 3.86
C THR A 126 9.52 17.63 3.20
N VAL A 127 9.28 17.91 1.92
CA VAL A 127 8.31 17.16 1.10
C VAL A 127 8.99 16.74 -0.19
N ASP A 128 8.98 15.43 -0.48
CA ASP A 128 9.63 14.88 -1.67
C ASP A 128 8.85 13.65 -2.19
N VAL A 129 9.25 13.15 -3.35
CA VAL A 129 8.62 11.99 -4.01
C VAL A 129 9.41 10.73 -3.69
N ALA A 130 8.70 9.70 -3.19
CA ALA A 130 9.23 8.34 -3.06
C ALA A 130 8.23 7.34 -3.63
N MET A 131 8.53 6.84 -4.83
CA MET A 131 7.70 5.85 -5.52
C MET A 131 7.69 4.50 -4.80
N PHE A 132 6.78 3.63 -5.19
CA PHE A 132 6.73 2.27 -4.68
C PHE A 132 8.03 1.53 -4.99
N PRO A 133 8.77 1.06 -3.96
CA PRO A 133 9.96 0.26 -4.17
C PRO A 133 9.60 -1.19 -4.54
N VAL A 134 10.49 -1.84 -5.24
CA VAL A 134 10.45 -3.28 -5.46
C VAL A 134 11.41 -3.95 -4.49
N GLN A 135 10.96 -5.02 -3.81
CA GLN A 135 11.84 -5.84 -2.98
C GLN A 135 12.60 -6.85 -3.87
N PRO A 136 13.92 -6.63 -4.13
CA PRO A 136 14.66 -7.44 -5.11
C PRO A 136 14.92 -8.88 -4.65
N ARG A 137 14.83 -9.16 -3.35
CA ARG A 137 14.93 -10.54 -2.83
C ARG A 137 13.68 -11.36 -3.11
N ILE A 138 12.55 -10.72 -3.41
CA ILE A 138 11.29 -11.37 -3.77
C ILE A 138 11.06 -11.24 -5.27
N HIS A 139 11.08 -10.01 -5.79
CA HIS A 139 10.79 -9.67 -7.16
C HIS A 139 12.08 -9.40 -7.94
N ASN A 140 12.70 -10.45 -8.45
CA ASN A 140 13.88 -10.37 -9.28
C ASN A 140 13.64 -11.06 -10.64
N TYR A 141 14.38 -10.63 -11.64
CA TYR A 141 14.34 -11.25 -12.95
C TYR A 141 15.10 -12.59 -12.93
N GLN A 142 14.45 -13.66 -13.39
CA GLN A 142 15.01 -15.01 -13.48
C GLN A 142 14.88 -15.60 -14.89
N GLY A 143 14.77 -14.78 -15.91
CA GLY A 143 14.55 -15.20 -17.31
C GLY A 143 13.07 -15.42 -17.65
N PHE A 144 12.84 -15.74 -18.91
CA PHE A 144 11.51 -16.04 -19.48
C PHE A 144 11.27 -17.55 -19.45
N ASN A 145 10.80 -18.07 -18.34
CA ASN A 145 10.48 -19.50 -18.20
C ASN A 145 9.01 -19.67 -17.82
N PHE A 146 8.14 -19.29 -18.73
CA PHE A 146 6.70 -19.38 -18.52
C PHE A 146 6.23 -20.84 -18.57
N ARG A 147 5.52 -21.25 -17.51
CA ARG A 147 4.89 -22.57 -17.43
C ARG A 147 3.42 -22.55 -17.79
N GLN A 148 2.80 -21.36 -17.79
CA GLN A 148 1.39 -21.14 -18.06
C GLN A 148 1.23 -20.09 -19.16
N LEU A 149 0.71 -20.52 -20.30
CA LEU A 149 0.37 -19.62 -21.41
C LEU A 149 -1.00 -18.97 -21.17
N GLU A 150 -1.12 -18.29 -20.03
CA GLU A 150 -2.30 -17.60 -19.54
C GLU A 150 -1.93 -16.19 -19.10
N ALA A 151 -2.91 -15.34 -18.97
CA ALA A 151 -2.77 -14.06 -18.28
C ALA A 151 -3.11 -14.21 -16.80
N ASN A 152 -2.38 -13.49 -15.93
CA ASN A 152 -2.76 -13.35 -14.53
C ASN A 152 -3.12 -11.90 -14.21
N PHE A 153 -3.92 -11.73 -13.16
CA PHE A 153 -4.18 -10.46 -12.51
C PHE A 153 -4.17 -10.67 -10.99
N VAL A 154 -3.29 -9.98 -10.28
CA VAL A 154 -3.24 -9.99 -8.82
C VAL A 154 -3.81 -8.67 -8.31
N GLY A 155 -5.06 -8.66 -7.88
CA GLY A 155 -5.69 -7.40 -7.51
C GLY A 155 -7.06 -7.56 -6.87
N SER A 156 -7.66 -6.42 -6.54
CA SER A 156 -9.00 -6.34 -5.94
C SER A 156 -10.02 -5.85 -6.94
N PHE A 157 -11.26 -6.22 -6.70
CA PHE A 157 -12.43 -5.70 -7.39
C PHE A 157 -13.29 -4.87 -6.45
N SER A 158 -13.98 -3.85 -6.98
CA SER A 158 -14.97 -3.08 -6.24
C SER A 158 -16.08 -2.62 -7.17
N ARG A 159 -17.34 -2.87 -6.78
CA ARG A 159 -18.54 -2.45 -7.54
C ARG A 159 -18.97 -1.02 -7.23
N HIS A 160 -18.64 -0.49 -6.07
CA HIS A 160 -19.20 0.74 -5.52
C HIS A 160 -18.24 1.92 -5.49
N ILE A 161 -16.96 1.68 -5.80
CA ILE A 161 -15.90 2.70 -5.90
C ILE A 161 -14.99 2.37 -7.08
N HIS A 162 -14.28 3.39 -7.59
CA HIS A 162 -13.28 3.25 -8.65
C HIS A 162 -13.86 2.74 -9.98
N ASP A 163 -14.94 3.35 -10.47
CA ASP A 163 -15.63 2.93 -11.70
C ASP A 163 -14.69 2.86 -12.92
N LYS A 164 -13.86 3.88 -13.12
CA LYS A 164 -12.88 3.90 -14.23
C LYS A 164 -11.88 2.75 -14.16
N ARG A 165 -11.45 2.38 -12.94
CA ARG A 165 -10.57 1.22 -12.76
C ARG A 165 -11.28 -0.07 -13.12
N ARG A 166 -12.54 -0.22 -12.72
CA ARG A 166 -13.37 -1.39 -13.05
C ARG A 166 -13.53 -1.54 -14.56
N GLU A 167 -13.93 -0.47 -15.25
CA GLU A 167 -14.07 -0.45 -16.71
C GLU A 167 -12.78 -0.88 -17.42
N ARG A 168 -11.62 -0.37 -16.96
CA ARG A 168 -10.31 -0.76 -17.50
C ARG A 168 -9.97 -2.22 -17.22
N GLN A 169 -10.31 -2.74 -16.02
CA GLN A 169 -10.14 -4.17 -15.71
C GLN A 169 -10.97 -5.04 -16.66
N GLU A 170 -12.25 -4.73 -16.80
CA GLU A 170 -13.18 -5.45 -17.67
C GLU A 170 -12.72 -5.42 -19.15
N MET A 171 -12.25 -4.26 -19.61
CA MET A 171 -11.70 -4.11 -20.96
C MET A 171 -10.46 -5.00 -21.16
N LEU A 172 -9.50 -5.00 -20.24
CA LEU A 172 -8.29 -5.83 -20.34
C LEU A 172 -8.60 -7.32 -20.27
N PHE A 173 -9.48 -7.74 -19.37
CA PHE A 173 -9.90 -9.14 -19.27
C PHE A 173 -10.62 -9.60 -20.54
N SER A 174 -11.54 -8.79 -21.05
CA SER A 174 -12.24 -9.06 -22.30
C SER A 174 -11.28 -9.16 -23.49
N ALA A 175 -10.30 -8.26 -23.58
CA ALA A 175 -9.30 -8.27 -24.65
C ALA A 175 -8.43 -9.53 -24.59
N ALA A 176 -7.96 -9.93 -23.41
CA ALA A 176 -7.18 -11.16 -23.24
C ALA A 176 -7.99 -12.40 -23.63
N LEU A 177 -9.22 -12.52 -23.17
CA LEU A 177 -10.10 -13.65 -23.49
C LEU A 177 -10.45 -13.71 -24.98
N LYS A 178 -10.72 -12.56 -25.63
CA LYS A 178 -10.96 -12.49 -27.08
C LYS A 178 -9.73 -12.89 -27.91
N ALA A 179 -8.53 -12.64 -27.38
CA ALA A 179 -7.28 -13.09 -27.98
C ALA A 179 -7.00 -14.60 -27.73
N GLY A 180 -7.92 -15.32 -27.11
CA GLY A 180 -7.75 -16.75 -26.78
C GLY A 180 -6.83 -17.00 -25.58
N LEU A 181 -6.52 -15.96 -24.80
CA LEU A 181 -5.66 -16.06 -23.62
C LEU A 181 -6.52 -16.22 -22.35
N PRO A 182 -6.52 -17.38 -21.68
CA PRO A 182 -7.23 -17.56 -20.42
C PRO A 182 -6.74 -16.58 -19.37
N VAL A 183 -7.65 -16.12 -18.48
CA VAL A 183 -7.32 -15.15 -17.43
C VAL A 183 -7.56 -15.76 -16.05
N THR A 184 -6.50 -15.84 -15.25
CA THR A 184 -6.55 -16.23 -13.83
C THR A 184 -6.41 -15.00 -12.95
N VAL A 185 -7.40 -14.74 -12.10
CA VAL A 185 -7.43 -13.63 -11.15
C VAL A 185 -7.14 -14.15 -9.76
N PHE A 186 -6.16 -13.57 -9.08
CA PHE A 186 -5.89 -13.77 -7.66
C PHE A 186 -6.54 -12.63 -6.88
N ASP A 187 -7.71 -12.91 -6.28
CA ASP A 187 -8.57 -11.90 -5.66
C ASP A 187 -8.09 -11.53 -4.26
N ARG A 188 -7.52 -10.32 -4.13
CA ARG A 188 -7.07 -9.77 -2.84
C ARG A 188 -8.18 -9.60 -1.80
N ASN A 189 -9.44 -9.62 -2.23
CA ASN A 189 -10.62 -9.48 -1.38
C ASN A 189 -11.38 -10.81 -1.18
N SER A 190 -10.76 -11.95 -1.52
CA SER A 190 -11.41 -13.26 -1.48
C SER A 190 -11.97 -13.65 -0.10
N ASP A 191 -11.41 -13.09 0.98
CA ASP A 191 -11.86 -13.26 2.37
C ASP A 191 -13.04 -12.36 2.77
N ARG A 192 -13.35 -11.31 1.97
CA ARG A 192 -14.43 -10.39 2.27
C ARG A 192 -15.80 -10.99 2.01
N LYS A 193 -16.75 -10.75 2.91
CA LYS A 193 -18.13 -11.29 2.82
C LYS A 193 -19.01 -10.50 1.86
N SER A 194 -18.77 -9.20 1.70
CA SER A 194 -19.61 -8.30 0.90
C SER A 194 -19.50 -8.59 -0.60
N SER A 195 -20.63 -8.71 -1.28
CA SER A 195 -20.73 -8.87 -2.74
C SER A 195 -20.12 -7.71 -3.53
N ASN A 196 -20.01 -6.52 -2.91
CA ASN A 196 -19.38 -5.35 -3.53
C ASN A 196 -17.91 -5.56 -3.90
N TYR A 197 -17.25 -6.54 -3.29
CA TYR A 197 -15.83 -6.85 -3.53
C TYR A 197 -15.62 -8.16 -4.30
N ARG A 198 -16.69 -8.80 -4.78
CA ARG A 198 -16.59 -10.05 -5.54
C ARG A 198 -16.44 -9.77 -7.04
N TYR A 199 -15.46 -10.41 -7.64
CA TYR A 199 -15.39 -10.44 -9.10
C TYR A 199 -16.67 -11.04 -9.67
N PRO A 200 -17.19 -10.51 -10.79
CA PRO A 200 -18.22 -11.20 -11.55
C PRO A 200 -17.59 -12.52 -12.05
N GLY A 201 -18.02 -13.62 -11.49
CA GLY A 201 -17.36 -14.91 -11.62
C GLY A 201 -17.38 -15.52 -13.02
N GLN A 202 -18.03 -16.68 -13.15
CA GLN A 202 -18.08 -17.48 -14.40
C GLN A 202 -18.69 -16.75 -15.61
N GLU A 203 -19.47 -15.68 -15.38
CA GLU A 203 -20.11 -14.88 -16.44
C GLU A 203 -19.08 -14.27 -17.43
N PHE A 204 -17.85 -14.04 -16.98
CA PHE A 204 -16.77 -13.47 -17.81
C PHE A 204 -15.71 -14.49 -18.25
N GLY A 205 -15.86 -15.77 -17.94
CA GLY A 205 -14.85 -16.77 -18.28
C GLY A 205 -13.54 -16.63 -17.49
N LEU A 206 -13.58 -15.94 -16.33
CA LEU A 206 -12.42 -15.75 -15.47
C LEU A 206 -12.26 -16.92 -14.48
N LYS A 207 -11.03 -17.37 -14.29
CA LYS A 207 -10.68 -18.27 -13.19
C LYS A 207 -10.33 -17.46 -11.97
N ILE A 208 -11.14 -17.50 -10.92
CA ILE A 208 -10.94 -16.75 -9.70
C ILE A 208 -10.27 -17.63 -8.64
N MET A 209 -9.13 -17.16 -8.12
CA MET A 209 -8.32 -17.82 -7.11
C MET A 209 -8.30 -16.97 -5.82
N PRO A 210 -8.04 -17.56 -4.66
CA PRO A 210 -7.87 -16.83 -3.40
C PRO A 210 -6.73 -15.80 -3.45
N ALA A 211 -6.73 -14.91 -2.45
CA ALA A 211 -5.62 -13.98 -2.23
C ALA A 211 -4.29 -14.72 -2.04
N LEU A 212 -3.22 -14.09 -2.47
CA LEU A 212 -1.85 -14.57 -2.30
C LEU A 212 -1.15 -13.75 -1.21
N ASP A 213 -0.26 -14.39 -0.49
CA ASP A 213 0.74 -13.68 0.28
C ASP A 213 1.72 -12.94 -0.63
N TYR A 214 2.29 -11.84 -0.14
CA TYR A 214 3.20 -11.00 -0.93
C TYR A 214 4.35 -11.79 -1.57
N ALA A 215 4.99 -12.68 -0.81
CA ALA A 215 6.09 -13.50 -1.33
C ALA A 215 5.67 -14.45 -2.47
N GLN A 216 4.42 -14.91 -2.48
CA GLN A 216 3.89 -15.81 -3.52
C GLN A 216 3.64 -15.08 -4.84
N THR A 217 3.43 -13.77 -4.82
CA THR A 217 3.14 -12.99 -6.05
C THR A 217 4.29 -13.07 -7.05
N ALA A 218 5.53 -13.10 -6.58
CA ALA A 218 6.70 -13.22 -7.45
C ALA A 218 6.70 -14.51 -8.28
N ASP A 219 6.30 -15.63 -7.67
CA ASP A 219 6.22 -16.92 -8.37
C ASP A 219 5.10 -16.89 -9.43
N ILE A 220 3.97 -16.27 -9.13
CA ILE A 220 2.89 -16.08 -10.10
C ILE A 220 3.39 -15.28 -11.31
N TYR A 221 4.04 -14.13 -11.08
CA TYR A 221 4.57 -13.30 -12.18
C TYR A 221 5.63 -14.01 -13.03
N ARG A 222 6.34 -14.99 -12.50
CA ARG A 222 7.30 -15.82 -13.25
C ARG A 222 6.68 -16.96 -14.03
N ARG A 223 5.55 -17.49 -13.55
CA ARG A 223 4.90 -18.65 -14.18
C ARG A 223 4.02 -18.29 -15.36
N PHE A 224 3.35 -17.15 -15.30
CA PHE A 224 2.38 -16.73 -16.31
C PHE A 224 3.05 -15.93 -17.42
N ALA A 225 2.62 -16.17 -18.65
CA ALA A 225 3.16 -15.48 -19.81
C ALA A 225 2.85 -13.97 -19.81
N VAL A 226 1.69 -13.59 -19.28
CA VAL A 226 1.24 -12.19 -19.25
C VAL A 226 0.74 -11.83 -17.85
N SER A 227 1.17 -10.68 -17.34
CA SER A 227 0.64 -10.10 -16.11
C SER A 227 -0.13 -8.82 -16.43
N LEU A 228 -1.43 -8.84 -16.18
CA LEU A 228 -2.30 -7.67 -16.39
C LEU A 228 -2.21 -6.75 -15.18
N ASN A 229 -2.18 -5.45 -15.44
CA ASN A 229 -2.19 -4.43 -14.39
C ASN A 229 -3.08 -3.25 -14.75
N VAL A 230 -3.77 -2.71 -13.76
CA VAL A 230 -4.62 -1.52 -13.91
C VAL A 230 -4.37 -0.57 -12.74
N ASN A 231 -3.91 0.61 -13.06
CA ASN A 231 -3.73 1.68 -12.08
C ASN A 231 -5.06 2.32 -11.69
N THR A 232 -5.16 2.73 -10.43
CA THR A 232 -6.27 3.54 -9.93
C THR A 232 -5.91 5.01 -10.18
N ILE A 233 -6.33 5.54 -11.31
CA ILE A 233 -6.17 6.97 -11.65
C ILE A 233 -7.55 7.54 -11.92
#